data_4775d177ec06b8da0db0f2248f32204b
#
_entry.id   4775d177ec06b8da0db0f2248f32204b
#
_cell.length_a   1.000
_cell.length_b   1.000
_cell.length_c   1.000
_cell.angle_alpha   90.00
_cell.angle_beta   90.00
_cell.angle_gamma   90.00
#
_symmetry.space_group_name_H-M   'P 1'
#
loop_
_entity.id
_entity.type
_entity.pdbx_description
1 polymer ?
#
loop_
_entity_poly.entity_id
_entity_poly.type
_entity_poly.pdbx_seq_one_letter_code
_entity_poly.pdbx_strand_id
1 'polypeptide(L)'
;MSVRKKLIFFVVLALNLTIANSQSRYNIIYEPQLGQTFAAENVNTVFHLFNYLDSLVIPKKITEKDNNYAKAINPVYRFGKLFLTNYLITDFVLTMNHERFGHGYRTLEPGGTINKIVYNMPPPFTSEFSYISINRPSNLTQQQELMINLGGSETNLVLSDITRKNILLDEKFSYNYGLSYLYSSNDMPGYTAFVTSSAGDPTQYRNNLNYFYGEEKLTRKKMRTYAFFNMLTDPLNYYAFKSVFYDYIIKGRGAADIKMIKLSKRLKYLPRFRFEYTPYGPELVYQNYFKLDSKLIQLNFSHADGSFEPSWRIYTKIWNIKTFENLSFSLSGQIWNQPLIDFFKGDRLQQSQGLGSEIIVTTNYDVITNEHLLGFTMQVGYKSSGYSLGEQLDKGLVARGGLTFKLGN
;
A
#
# COMPACT_ATOMS: atom_id res chain seq x y z
N MET A 1 18.74 6.75 31.74
CA MET A 1 18.97 5.66 30.79
C MET A 1 19.07 6.28 29.41
N SER A 2 20.18 6.06 28.67
CA SER A 2 20.38 6.67 27.37
C SER A 2 19.32 6.18 26.37
N VAL A 3 18.97 6.99 25.37
CA VAL A 3 17.99 6.66 24.32
C VAL A 3 18.30 5.31 23.68
N ARG A 4 19.59 5.00 23.49
CA ARG A 4 20.09 3.73 22.96
C ARG A 4 19.69 2.52 23.82
N LYS A 5 19.76 2.64 25.15
CA LYS A 5 19.37 1.59 26.08
C LYS A 5 17.84 1.40 26.15
N LYS A 6 17.07 2.48 25.98
CA LYS A 6 15.60 2.41 25.90
C LYS A 6 15.16 1.71 24.60
N LEU A 7 15.77 2.01 23.48
CA LEU A 7 15.46 1.38 22.19
C LEU A 7 15.77 -0.14 22.22
N ILE A 8 16.95 -0.52 22.74
CA ILE A 8 17.35 -1.92 22.90
C ILE A 8 16.39 -2.66 23.85
N PHE A 9 16.00 -2.04 24.95
CA PHE A 9 15.04 -2.61 25.89
C PHE A 9 13.67 -2.86 25.24
N PHE A 10 13.14 -1.92 24.45
CA PHE A 10 11.89 -2.09 23.71
C PHE A 10 11.99 -3.22 22.66
N VAL A 11 13.09 -3.31 21.94
CA VAL A 11 13.33 -4.39 20.95
C VAL A 11 13.41 -5.75 21.67
N VAL A 12 14.13 -5.84 22.78
CA VAL A 12 14.25 -7.08 23.56
C VAL A 12 12.92 -7.47 24.20
N LEU A 13 12.13 -6.51 24.70
CA LEU A 13 10.80 -6.76 25.25
C LEU A 13 9.84 -7.29 24.17
N ALA A 14 9.86 -6.70 22.98
CA ALA A 14 9.04 -7.14 21.84
C ALA A 14 9.42 -8.55 21.36
N LEU A 15 10.69 -8.95 21.50
CA LEU A 15 11.18 -10.28 21.11
C LEU A 15 10.79 -11.40 22.09
N ASN A 16 10.55 -11.06 23.36
CA ASN A 16 10.26 -12.06 24.41
C ASN A 16 8.75 -12.34 24.63
N LEU A 17 7.84 -11.68 23.92
CA LEU A 17 6.41 -11.92 24.04
C LEU A 17 6.00 -13.22 23.32
N THR A 18 5.15 -14.00 23.95
CA THR A 18 4.75 -15.38 23.66
C THR A 18 4.52 -15.75 22.20
N ILE A 19 4.88 -17.00 21.86
CA ILE A 19 4.66 -17.65 20.54
C ILE A 19 3.17 -17.90 20.38
N ALA A 20 2.52 -17.15 19.50
CA ALA A 20 1.18 -17.43 19.04
C ALA A 20 1.14 -17.41 17.52
N ASN A 21 0.33 -18.25 16.89
CA ASN A 21 0.17 -18.26 15.46
C ASN A 21 -0.28 -16.88 14.98
N SER A 22 0.57 -16.20 14.21
CA SER A 22 0.22 -14.94 13.58
C SER A 22 -0.64 -15.22 12.36
N GLN A 23 -1.79 -14.59 12.30
CA GLN A 23 -2.68 -14.64 11.14
C GLN A 23 -2.82 -13.26 10.54
N SER A 24 -2.96 -13.20 9.21
CA SER A 24 -3.39 -11.98 8.54
C SER A 24 -4.77 -11.56 9.04
N ARG A 25 -4.99 -10.25 9.09
CA ARG A 25 -6.26 -9.65 9.50
C ARG A 25 -6.73 -8.69 8.43
N TYR A 26 -8.03 -8.66 8.22
CA TYR A 26 -8.71 -7.80 7.27
C TYR A 26 -9.66 -6.91 8.05
N ASN A 27 -9.54 -5.60 7.84
CA ASN A 27 -10.21 -4.63 8.69
C ASN A 27 -11.23 -3.84 7.87
N ILE A 28 -12.45 -3.71 8.40
CA ILE A 28 -13.38 -2.65 8.03
C ILE A 28 -13.26 -1.60 9.10
N ILE A 29 -12.62 -0.49 8.79
CA ILE A 29 -12.36 0.60 9.74
C ILE A 29 -13.15 1.84 9.34
N TYR A 30 -13.39 2.70 10.32
CA TYR A 30 -13.93 4.04 10.16
C TYR A 30 -12.91 5.07 10.66
N GLU A 31 -12.78 6.14 9.93
CA GLU A 31 -11.98 7.32 10.25
C GLU A 31 -12.74 8.57 9.81
N PRO A 32 -12.87 9.61 10.66
CA PRO A 32 -13.66 10.81 10.32
C PRO A 32 -13.16 11.54 9.06
N GLN A 33 -11.86 11.55 8.82
CA GLN A 33 -11.23 12.22 7.66
C GLN A 33 -11.31 11.39 6.38
N LEU A 34 -11.71 10.11 6.45
CA LEU A 34 -11.73 9.17 5.33
C LEU A 34 -10.39 9.12 4.56
N GLY A 35 -9.29 9.07 5.32
CA GLY A 35 -7.92 9.14 4.81
C GLY A 35 -7.51 7.95 3.95
N GLN A 36 -6.31 8.02 3.39
CA GLN A 36 -5.82 6.99 2.46
C GLN A 36 -5.56 5.65 3.15
N THR A 37 -5.04 5.65 4.38
CA THR A 37 -4.87 4.41 5.18
C THR A 37 -6.22 3.76 5.48
N PHE A 38 -7.25 4.55 5.82
CA PHE A 38 -8.63 4.07 5.96
C PHE A 38 -9.11 3.39 4.67
N ALA A 39 -8.99 4.06 3.55
CA ALA A 39 -9.43 3.53 2.26
C ALA A 39 -8.70 2.22 1.90
N ALA A 40 -7.39 2.21 2.02
CA ALA A 40 -6.57 1.05 1.66
C ALA A 40 -6.86 -0.19 2.54
N GLU A 41 -7.09 -0.03 3.84
CA GLU A 41 -7.50 -1.14 4.73
C GLU A 41 -8.87 -1.69 4.28
N ASN A 42 -9.85 -0.83 4.01
CA ASN A 42 -11.19 -1.25 3.56
C ASN A 42 -11.14 -1.91 2.17
N VAL A 43 -10.39 -1.36 1.23
CA VAL A 43 -10.21 -1.94 -0.11
C VAL A 43 -9.51 -3.30 -0.04
N ASN A 44 -8.48 -3.45 0.77
CA ASN A 44 -7.84 -4.75 0.99
C ASN A 44 -8.82 -5.78 1.54
N THR A 45 -9.75 -5.34 2.39
CA THR A 45 -10.83 -6.17 2.93
C THR A 45 -11.83 -6.58 1.85
N VAL A 46 -12.22 -5.66 0.96
CA VAL A 46 -13.08 -5.97 -0.20
C VAL A 46 -12.43 -7.04 -1.08
N PHE A 47 -11.12 -6.96 -1.34
CA PHE A 47 -10.40 -8.02 -2.07
C PHE A 47 -10.39 -9.35 -1.33
N HIS A 48 -10.29 -9.35 -0.01
CA HIS A 48 -10.38 -10.59 0.76
C HIS A 48 -11.77 -11.24 0.64
N LEU A 49 -12.83 -10.44 0.82
CA LEU A 49 -14.21 -10.92 0.66
C LEU A 49 -14.45 -11.44 -0.76
N PHE A 50 -14.02 -10.68 -1.77
CA PHE A 50 -14.14 -11.10 -3.15
C PHE A 50 -13.40 -12.42 -3.42
N ASN A 51 -12.16 -12.55 -2.95
CA ASN A 51 -11.39 -13.80 -3.09
C ASN A 51 -12.07 -14.99 -2.41
N TYR A 52 -12.64 -14.78 -1.24
CA TYR A 52 -13.40 -15.81 -0.53
C TYR A 52 -14.65 -16.24 -1.31
N LEU A 53 -15.49 -15.28 -1.73
CA LEU A 53 -16.69 -15.55 -2.53
C LEU A 53 -16.35 -16.20 -3.88
N ASP A 54 -15.34 -15.72 -4.56
CA ASP A 54 -14.87 -16.29 -5.82
C ASP A 54 -14.45 -17.77 -5.66
N SER A 55 -13.81 -18.10 -4.53
CA SER A 55 -13.42 -19.47 -4.24
C SER A 55 -14.59 -20.42 -3.96
N LEU A 56 -15.72 -19.89 -3.46
CA LEU A 56 -16.92 -20.65 -3.15
C LEU A 56 -17.84 -20.85 -4.35
N VAL A 57 -17.99 -19.81 -5.16
CA VAL A 57 -19.06 -19.74 -6.18
C VAL A 57 -18.56 -20.16 -7.56
N ILE A 58 -17.34 -19.76 -7.92
CA ILE A 58 -16.84 -19.94 -9.29
C ILE A 58 -15.81 -21.08 -9.33
N PRO A 59 -16.10 -22.19 -10.04
CA PRO A 59 -15.19 -23.32 -10.12
C PRO A 59 -13.86 -22.95 -10.79
N LYS A 60 -12.78 -23.58 -10.36
CA LYS A 60 -11.43 -23.38 -10.93
C LYS A 60 -11.20 -24.17 -12.21
N LYS A 61 -12.12 -25.00 -12.59
CA LYS A 61 -12.06 -25.84 -13.78
C LYS A 61 -13.46 -26.21 -14.27
N ILE A 62 -13.61 -26.33 -15.58
CA ILE A 62 -14.88 -26.75 -16.24
C ILE A 62 -15.01 -28.26 -16.25
N THR A 63 -13.92 -29.00 -16.39
CA THR A 63 -13.92 -30.43 -16.44
C THR A 63 -12.97 -31.04 -15.42
N GLU A 64 -13.45 -32.04 -14.72
CA GLU A 64 -12.69 -32.83 -13.75
C GLU A 64 -11.85 -33.94 -14.41
N LYS A 65 -12.11 -34.28 -15.69
CA LYS A 65 -11.41 -35.35 -16.41
C LYS A 65 -9.95 -35.01 -16.60
N ASP A 66 -9.04 -35.88 -16.25
CA ASP A 66 -7.61 -35.75 -16.52
C ASP A 66 -7.26 -36.34 -17.89
N ASN A 67 -7.49 -35.59 -18.94
CA ASN A 67 -7.16 -35.93 -20.31
C ASN A 67 -6.63 -34.70 -21.08
N ASN A 68 -6.25 -34.90 -22.33
CA ASN A 68 -5.68 -33.80 -23.15
C ASN A 68 -6.67 -32.66 -23.39
N TYR A 69 -7.97 -32.92 -23.47
CA TYR A 69 -9.02 -31.91 -23.57
C TYR A 69 -9.05 -31.02 -22.30
N ALA A 70 -9.05 -31.63 -21.13
CA ALA A 70 -9.02 -30.91 -19.84
C ALA A 70 -7.75 -30.08 -19.67
N LYS A 71 -6.60 -30.60 -20.11
CA LYS A 71 -5.32 -29.89 -20.10
C LYS A 71 -5.31 -28.66 -20.98
N ALA A 72 -6.09 -28.63 -22.04
CA ALA A 72 -6.22 -27.47 -22.94
C ALA A 72 -7.32 -26.50 -22.48
N ILE A 73 -8.52 -27.00 -22.18
CA ILE A 73 -9.71 -26.16 -21.96
C ILE A 73 -9.68 -25.44 -20.59
N ASN A 74 -9.19 -26.10 -19.53
CA ASN A 74 -9.18 -25.51 -18.19
C ASN A 74 -8.26 -24.29 -18.05
N PRO A 75 -7.05 -24.20 -18.65
CA PRO A 75 -6.27 -22.99 -18.71
C PRO A 75 -6.98 -21.85 -19.44
N VAL A 76 -7.63 -22.14 -20.60
CA VAL A 76 -8.38 -21.14 -21.36
C VAL A 76 -9.54 -20.59 -20.54
N TYR A 77 -10.29 -21.45 -19.86
CA TYR A 77 -11.36 -21.06 -18.94
C TYR A 77 -10.84 -20.15 -17.84
N ARG A 78 -9.76 -20.55 -17.13
CA ARG A 78 -9.17 -19.74 -16.07
C ARG A 78 -8.64 -18.39 -16.56
N PHE A 79 -8.07 -18.34 -17.76
CA PHE A 79 -7.67 -17.12 -18.40
C PHE A 79 -8.88 -16.22 -18.67
N GLY A 80 -9.94 -16.75 -19.29
CA GLY A 80 -11.19 -16.03 -19.53
C GLY A 80 -11.81 -15.49 -18.24
N LYS A 81 -11.92 -16.34 -17.19
CA LYS A 81 -12.40 -15.95 -15.87
C LYS A 81 -11.56 -14.82 -15.27
N LEU A 82 -10.23 -14.94 -15.34
CA LEU A 82 -9.32 -13.92 -14.80
C LEU A 82 -9.59 -12.55 -15.45
N PHE A 83 -9.70 -12.49 -16.77
CA PHE A 83 -9.91 -11.24 -17.49
C PHE A 83 -11.33 -10.70 -17.37
N LEU A 84 -12.35 -11.57 -17.48
CA LEU A 84 -13.75 -11.13 -17.54
C LEU A 84 -14.39 -10.91 -16.16
N THR A 85 -13.74 -11.34 -15.09
CA THR A 85 -14.26 -11.19 -13.73
C THR A 85 -13.22 -10.54 -12.81
N ASN A 86 -12.10 -11.21 -12.57
CA ASN A 86 -11.16 -10.79 -11.54
C ASN A 86 -10.45 -9.48 -11.89
N TYR A 87 -9.98 -9.33 -13.15
CA TYR A 87 -9.33 -8.11 -13.61
C TYR A 87 -10.30 -6.92 -13.59
N LEU A 88 -11.54 -7.08 -14.09
CA LEU A 88 -12.50 -5.99 -14.15
C LEU A 88 -12.87 -5.46 -12.75
N ILE A 89 -13.09 -6.36 -11.80
CA ILE A 89 -13.36 -5.97 -10.40
C ILE A 89 -12.12 -5.31 -9.79
N THR A 90 -10.93 -5.86 -10.05
CA THR A 90 -9.68 -5.28 -9.54
C THR A 90 -9.43 -3.89 -10.10
N ASP A 91 -9.59 -3.70 -11.40
CA ASP A 91 -9.43 -2.42 -12.08
C ASP A 91 -10.39 -1.37 -11.52
N PHE A 92 -11.68 -1.71 -11.41
CA PHE A 92 -12.69 -0.81 -10.85
C PHE A 92 -12.38 -0.39 -9.40
N VAL A 93 -12.08 -1.37 -8.53
CA VAL A 93 -11.85 -1.09 -7.11
C VAL A 93 -10.57 -0.28 -6.90
N LEU A 94 -9.52 -0.56 -7.67
CA LEU A 94 -8.26 0.18 -7.58
C LEU A 94 -8.36 1.58 -8.20
N THR A 95 -9.13 1.74 -9.27
CA THR A 95 -9.44 3.07 -9.84
C THR A 95 -10.28 3.89 -8.86
N MET A 96 -11.27 3.29 -8.19
CA MET A 96 -12.03 3.96 -7.13
C MET A 96 -11.12 4.39 -5.97
N ASN A 97 -10.19 3.54 -5.54
CA ASN A 97 -9.19 3.86 -4.52
C ASN A 97 -8.32 5.03 -4.95
N HIS A 98 -7.84 5.03 -6.18
CA HIS A 98 -7.00 6.06 -6.79
C HIS A 98 -7.74 7.41 -6.86
N GLU A 99 -8.90 7.44 -7.50
CA GLU A 99 -9.62 8.70 -7.75
C GLU A 99 -10.27 9.26 -6.47
N ARG A 100 -11.10 8.44 -5.81
CA ARG A 100 -11.93 8.93 -4.69
C ARG A 100 -11.12 9.15 -3.41
N PHE A 101 -10.29 8.18 -3.05
CA PHE A 101 -9.57 8.19 -1.79
C PHE A 101 -8.13 8.69 -1.93
N GLY A 102 -7.60 8.72 -3.15
CA GLY A 102 -6.31 9.31 -3.45
C GLY A 102 -6.41 10.80 -3.72
N HIS A 103 -6.72 11.16 -4.95
CA HIS A 103 -6.86 12.57 -5.36
C HIS A 103 -7.96 13.28 -4.57
N GLY A 104 -9.09 12.59 -4.33
CA GLY A 104 -10.21 13.15 -3.58
C GLY A 104 -9.81 13.53 -2.14
N TYR A 105 -9.17 12.64 -1.41
CA TYR A 105 -8.70 12.93 -0.06
C TYR A 105 -7.71 14.10 -0.04
N ARG A 106 -6.69 14.07 -0.90
CA ARG A 106 -5.69 15.15 -0.97
C ARG A 106 -6.27 16.49 -1.42
N THR A 107 -7.42 16.49 -2.12
CA THR A 107 -8.17 17.71 -2.46
C THR A 107 -8.96 18.24 -1.27
N LEU A 108 -9.61 17.35 -0.51
CA LEU A 108 -10.43 17.74 0.63
C LEU A 108 -9.58 18.25 1.81
N GLU A 109 -8.36 17.76 1.97
CA GLU A 109 -7.45 18.12 3.05
C GLU A 109 -7.17 19.63 3.13
N PRO A 110 -6.85 20.35 2.03
CA PRO A 110 -6.73 21.81 2.03
C PRO A 110 -8.07 22.57 1.90
N GLY A 111 -9.21 21.91 2.00
CA GLY A 111 -10.54 22.54 1.94
C GLY A 111 -11.14 22.64 0.53
N GLY A 112 -10.63 21.87 -0.44
CA GLY A 112 -11.25 21.75 -1.76
C GLY A 112 -12.52 20.92 -1.73
N THR A 113 -13.18 20.77 -2.89
CA THR A 113 -14.41 19.97 -3.03
C THR A 113 -14.33 19.06 -4.25
N ILE A 114 -15.01 17.92 -4.16
CA ILE A 114 -15.17 16.99 -5.28
C ILE A 114 -16.47 17.29 -5.99
N ASN A 115 -16.40 17.60 -7.29
CA ASN A 115 -17.57 17.87 -8.11
C ASN A 115 -18.14 16.59 -8.73
N LYS A 116 -17.26 15.75 -9.31
CA LYS A 116 -17.66 14.55 -10.04
C LYS A 116 -16.51 13.55 -10.06
N ILE A 117 -16.84 12.27 -9.99
CA ILE A 117 -15.92 11.18 -10.29
C ILE A 117 -16.50 10.39 -11.46
N VAL A 118 -15.69 10.12 -12.45
CA VAL A 118 -16.03 9.30 -13.61
C VAL A 118 -15.18 8.04 -13.57
N TYR A 119 -15.85 6.90 -13.63
CA TYR A 119 -15.19 5.61 -13.74
C TYR A 119 -15.41 5.06 -15.15
N ASN A 120 -14.34 4.73 -15.84
CA ASN A 120 -14.41 4.05 -17.12
C ASN A 120 -14.68 2.55 -16.86
N MET A 121 -15.97 2.22 -16.75
CA MET A 121 -16.39 0.85 -16.45
C MET A 121 -16.28 -0.06 -17.68
N PRO A 122 -15.61 -1.21 -17.52
CA PRO A 122 -15.54 -2.22 -18.57
C PRO A 122 -16.76 -3.14 -18.57
N PRO A 123 -16.86 -4.01 -19.61
CA PRO A 123 -16.85 -3.66 -21.01
C PRO A 123 -18.22 -3.15 -21.44
N PRO A 124 -18.29 -2.40 -22.52
CA PRO A 124 -17.18 -1.88 -23.28
C PRO A 124 -16.55 -0.67 -22.60
N PHE A 125 -15.23 -0.56 -22.66
CA PHE A 125 -14.56 0.65 -22.21
C PHE A 125 -14.95 1.81 -23.10
N THR A 126 -15.18 2.97 -22.51
CA THR A 126 -15.38 4.22 -23.24
C THR A 126 -14.04 4.77 -23.72
N SER A 127 -14.07 5.75 -24.59
CA SER A 127 -12.85 6.48 -25.00
C SER A 127 -12.34 7.43 -23.91
N GLU A 128 -13.10 7.63 -22.84
CA GLU A 128 -12.74 8.50 -21.72
C GLU A 128 -11.98 7.70 -20.65
N PHE A 129 -10.95 8.31 -20.09
CA PHE A 129 -10.26 7.78 -18.93
C PHE A 129 -11.10 7.98 -17.66
N SER A 130 -10.85 7.19 -16.63
CA SER A 130 -11.34 7.52 -15.29
C SER A 130 -10.67 8.81 -14.82
N TYR A 131 -11.43 9.67 -14.15
CA TYR A 131 -10.92 10.92 -13.62
C TYR A 131 -11.80 11.46 -12.50
N ILE A 132 -11.21 12.33 -11.68
CA ILE A 132 -11.90 13.14 -10.71
C ILE A 132 -11.92 14.61 -11.14
N SER A 133 -13.09 15.23 -11.09
CA SER A 133 -13.25 16.68 -11.24
C SER A 133 -13.35 17.32 -9.85
N ILE A 134 -12.48 18.28 -9.59
CA ILE A 134 -12.33 18.92 -8.29
C ILE A 134 -12.39 20.43 -8.41
N ASN A 135 -12.90 21.09 -7.38
CA ASN A 135 -12.72 22.53 -7.16
C ASN A 135 -11.58 22.73 -6.18
N ARG A 136 -10.54 23.38 -6.65
CA ARG A 136 -9.36 23.71 -5.85
C ARG A 136 -9.59 25.00 -5.05
N PRO A 137 -9.12 25.10 -3.81
CA PRO A 137 -9.09 26.38 -3.09
C PRO A 137 -8.32 27.44 -3.87
N SER A 138 -8.73 28.68 -3.79
CA SER A 138 -8.07 29.81 -4.48
C SER A 138 -6.65 30.09 -3.98
N ASN A 139 -6.33 29.64 -2.78
CA ASN A 139 -5.04 29.80 -2.10
C ASN A 139 -4.23 28.50 -2.05
N LEU A 140 -4.45 27.59 -2.98
CA LEU A 140 -3.72 26.33 -3.06
C LEU A 140 -2.23 26.55 -3.28
N THR A 141 -1.39 26.01 -2.42
CA THR A 141 0.07 26.08 -2.57
C THR A 141 0.58 25.06 -3.58
N GLN A 142 1.80 25.25 -4.09
CA GLN A 142 2.44 24.31 -5.02
C GLN A 142 2.61 22.91 -4.41
N GLN A 143 2.88 22.85 -3.11
CA GLN A 143 3.03 21.57 -2.37
C GLN A 143 1.71 20.81 -2.26
N GLN A 144 0.62 21.52 -2.00
CA GLN A 144 -0.73 20.93 -2.00
C GLN A 144 -1.09 20.40 -3.40
N GLU A 145 -0.74 21.15 -4.45
CA GLU A 145 -0.91 20.71 -5.83
C GLU A 145 -0.11 19.43 -6.12
N LEU A 146 1.16 19.36 -5.66
CA LEU A 146 1.98 18.15 -5.75
C LEU A 146 1.33 16.97 -5.05
N MET A 147 0.76 17.18 -3.85
CA MET A 147 0.09 16.12 -3.10
C MET A 147 -1.20 15.66 -3.76
N ILE A 148 -1.97 16.58 -4.34
CA ILE A 148 -3.17 16.22 -5.12
C ILE A 148 -2.77 15.33 -6.31
N ASN A 149 -1.72 15.68 -7.04
CA ASN A 149 -1.25 14.89 -8.17
C ASN A 149 -0.68 13.52 -7.79
N LEU A 150 -0.11 13.38 -6.59
CA LEU A 150 0.39 12.10 -6.08
C LEU A 150 -0.71 11.22 -5.48
N GLY A 151 -1.80 11.84 -5.02
CA GLY A 151 -2.78 11.23 -4.13
C GLY A 151 -3.29 9.87 -4.60
N GLY A 152 -3.62 9.74 -5.89
CA GLY A 152 -4.11 8.49 -6.46
C GLY A 152 -3.11 7.35 -6.32
N SER A 153 -1.91 7.57 -6.84
CA SER A 153 -0.85 6.56 -6.76
C SER A 153 -0.34 6.33 -5.33
N GLU A 154 -0.38 7.34 -4.48
CA GLU A 154 -0.05 7.22 -3.05
C GLU A 154 -0.99 6.23 -2.35
N THR A 155 -2.30 6.37 -2.55
CA THR A 155 -3.30 5.46 -1.94
C THR A 155 -3.13 4.03 -2.43
N ASN A 156 -2.85 3.81 -3.71
CA ASN A 156 -2.58 2.48 -4.23
C ASN A 156 -1.27 1.90 -3.68
N LEU A 157 -0.27 2.73 -3.42
CA LEU A 157 0.96 2.31 -2.77
C LEU A 157 0.74 1.87 -1.30
N VAL A 158 -0.08 2.61 -0.53
CA VAL A 158 -0.51 2.21 0.82
C VAL A 158 -1.21 0.85 0.78
N LEU A 159 -2.12 0.65 -0.17
CA LEU A 159 -2.81 -0.64 -0.36
C LEU A 159 -1.81 -1.77 -0.66
N SER A 160 -0.81 -1.52 -1.51
CA SER A 160 0.21 -2.52 -1.81
C SER A 160 1.02 -2.92 -0.58
N ASP A 161 1.32 -1.99 0.32
CA ASP A 161 2.05 -2.27 1.58
C ASP A 161 1.17 -3.06 2.58
N ILE A 162 -0.14 -2.79 2.64
CA ILE A 162 -1.10 -3.56 3.44
C ILE A 162 -1.25 -4.98 2.89
N THR A 163 -1.39 -5.12 1.58
CA THR A 163 -1.47 -6.42 0.90
C THR A 163 -0.19 -7.23 1.11
N ARG A 164 0.99 -6.59 0.99
CA ARG A 164 2.31 -7.19 1.26
C ARG A 164 2.39 -7.73 2.69
N LYS A 165 1.96 -6.96 3.68
CA LYS A 165 1.91 -7.40 5.08
C LYS A 165 1.14 -8.71 5.21
N ASN A 166 -0.06 -8.80 4.64
CA ASN A 166 -0.91 -10.00 4.74
C ASN A 166 -0.28 -11.20 4.04
N ILE A 167 0.28 -11.00 2.84
CA ILE A 167 1.01 -12.03 2.10
C ILE A 167 2.19 -12.60 2.92
N LEU A 168 2.97 -11.72 3.56
CA LEU A 168 4.13 -12.13 4.36
C LEU A 168 3.73 -12.82 5.67
N LEU A 169 2.61 -12.41 6.29
CA LEU A 169 2.06 -13.08 7.46
C LEU A 169 1.61 -14.51 7.12
N ASP A 170 0.87 -14.69 6.03
CA ASP A 170 0.35 -16.00 5.62
C ASP A 170 1.38 -16.84 4.84
N GLU A 171 2.46 -16.24 4.34
CA GLU A 171 3.44 -16.83 3.41
C GLU A 171 2.78 -17.49 2.17
N LYS A 172 1.62 -16.97 1.79
CA LYS A 172 0.83 -17.44 0.66
C LYS A 172 0.43 -16.28 -0.24
N PHE A 173 0.39 -16.58 -1.52
CA PHE A 173 -0.05 -15.66 -2.55
C PHE A 173 -1.21 -16.27 -3.34
N SER A 174 -2.42 -15.79 -3.15
CA SER A 174 -3.53 -16.16 -4.05
C SER A 174 -3.43 -15.39 -5.36
N TYR A 175 -4.01 -15.91 -6.43
CA TYR A 175 -4.00 -15.25 -7.73
C TYR A 175 -4.75 -13.91 -7.72
N ASN A 176 -5.83 -13.78 -6.94
CA ASN A 176 -6.55 -12.51 -6.79
C ASN A 176 -5.71 -11.45 -6.07
N TYR A 177 -5.01 -11.83 -4.98
CA TYR A 177 -4.03 -10.95 -4.35
C TYR A 177 -2.86 -10.66 -5.26
N GLY A 178 -2.45 -11.62 -6.09
CA GLY A 178 -1.43 -11.42 -7.11
C GLY A 178 -1.80 -10.33 -8.08
N LEU A 179 -3.04 -10.35 -8.59
CA LEU A 179 -3.54 -9.36 -9.52
C LEU A 179 -3.64 -7.97 -8.88
N SER A 180 -4.28 -7.86 -7.70
CA SER A 180 -4.42 -6.58 -6.99
C SER A 180 -3.07 -6.00 -6.56
N TYR A 181 -2.11 -6.86 -6.16
CA TYR A 181 -0.76 -6.45 -5.83
C TYR A 181 0.01 -5.93 -7.04
N LEU A 182 -0.01 -6.65 -8.17
CA LEU A 182 0.63 -6.21 -9.42
C LEU A 182 0.11 -4.84 -9.85
N TYR A 183 -1.19 -4.63 -9.74
CA TYR A 183 -1.81 -3.36 -10.13
C TYR A 183 -1.43 -2.25 -9.14
N SER A 184 -1.68 -2.44 -7.84
CA SER A 184 -1.46 -1.39 -6.83
C SER A 184 0.02 -1.05 -6.61
N SER A 185 0.93 -2.05 -6.62
CA SER A 185 2.37 -1.80 -6.44
C SER A 185 3.04 -1.16 -7.66
N ASN A 186 2.44 -1.33 -8.83
CA ASN A 186 2.96 -0.81 -10.10
C ASN A 186 2.08 0.31 -10.70
N ASP A 187 1.16 0.89 -9.94
CA ASP A 187 0.32 1.99 -10.40
C ASP A 187 1.19 3.17 -10.90
N MET A 188 1.88 3.87 -10.03
CA MET A 188 2.78 4.96 -10.41
C MET A 188 3.94 4.50 -11.32
N PRO A 189 4.64 3.36 -11.06
CA PRO A 189 5.66 2.86 -11.96
C PRO A 189 5.16 2.56 -13.37
N GLY A 190 4.03 1.86 -13.49
CA GLY A 190 3.43 1.50 -14.77
C GLY A 190 2.98 2.75 -15.55
N TYR A 191 2.30 3.65 -14.85
CA TYR A 191 1.85 4.91 -15.44
C TYR A 191 3.06 5.74 -15.96
N THR A 192 4.10 5.89 -15.13
CA THR A 192 5.32 6.61 -15.51
C THR A 192 6.07 5.97 -16.69
N ALA A 193 6.15 4.63 -16.72
CA ALA A 193 6.91 3.92 -17.74
C ALA A 193 6.22 3.92 -19.11
N PHE A 194 4.89 3.76 -19.15
CA PHE A 194 4.15 3.43 -20.36
C PHE A 194 3.19 4.51 -20.85
N VAL A 195 2.68 5.38 -19.96
CA VAL A 195 1.76 6.44 -20.34
C VAL A 195 2.51 7.72 -20.72
N THR A 196 2.11 8.36 -21.83
CA THR A 196 2.78 9.55 -22.37
C THR A 196 1.92 10.81 -22.29
N SER A 197 0.75 10.73 -21.66
CA SER A 197 -0.19 11.86 -21.56
C SER A 197 0.45 13.06 -20.85
N SER A 198 0.24 14.24 -21.41
CA SER A 198 0.63 15.52 -20.78
C SER A 198 -0.22 15.84 -19.53
N ALA A 199 -1.42 15.30 -19.46
CA ALA A 199 -2.36 15.49 -18.37
C ALA A 199 -2.28 14.41 -17.27
N GLY A 200 -1.42 13.39 -17.44
CA GLY A 200 -1.30 12.31 -16.46
C GLY A 200 -0.55 12.71 -15.19
N ASP A 201 -0.90 12.12 -14.07
CA ASP A 201 -0.37 12.43 -12.74
C ASP A 201 1.17 12.47 -12.66
N PRO A 202 1.92 11.50 -13.24
CA PRO A 202 3.38 11.57 -13.21
C PRO A 202 3.93 12.80 -13.94
N THR A 203 3.26 13.22 -15.02
CA THR A 203 3.67 14.41 -15.78
C THR A 203 3.35 15.68 -15.01
N GLN A 204 2.17 15.75 -14.41
CA GLN A 204 1.77 16.90 -13.57
C GLN A 204 2.69 17.02 -12.34
N TYR A 205 2.94 15.92 -11.64
CA TYR A 205 3.88 15.90 -10.53
C TYR A 205 5.27 16.40 -10.94
N ARG A 206 5.83 15.87 -12.02
CA ARG A 206 7.15 16.29 -12.53
C ARG A 206 7.19 17.78 -12.85
N ASN A 207 6.18 18.28 -13.58
CA ASN A 207 6.12 19.66 -14.00
C ASN A 207 6.01 20.59 -12.79
N ASN A 208 5.15 20.29 -11.85
CA ASN A 208 4.96 21.08 -10.64
C ASN A 208 6.19 21.02 -9.72
N LEU A 209 6.84 19.86 -9.60
CA LEU A 209 8.08 19.74 -8.84
C LEU A 209 9.23 20.59 -9.45
N ASN A 210 9.40 20.50 -10.78
CA ASN A 210 10.43 21.30 -11.47
C ASN A 210 10.12 22.79 -11.39
N TYR A 211 8.86 23.20 -11.54
CA TYR A 211 8.43 24.58 -11.34
C TYR A 211 8.75 25.06 -9.92
N PHE A 212 8.48 24.24 -8.92
CA PHE A 212 8.74 24.51 -7.53
C PHE A 212 10.25 24.72 -7.22
N TYR A 213 11.13 23.95 -7.85
CA TYR A 213 12.58 24.11 -7.72
C TYR A 213 13.15 25.23 -8.63
N GLY A 214 12.37 25.74 -9.59
CA GLY A 214 12.82 26.72 -10.58
C GLY A 214 13.82 26.16 -11.60
N GLU A 215 13.97 24.82 -11.67
CA GLU A 215 14.89 24.13 -12.58
C GLU A 215 14.42 22.69 -12.88
N GLU A 216 14.88 22.09 -13.97
CA GLU A 216 14.54 20.71 -14.33
C GLU A 216 15.36 19.68 -13.54
N LYS A 217 15.00 19.47 -12.28
CA LYS A 217 15.61 18.43 -11.41
C LYS A 217 15.11 17.03 -11.70
N LEU A 218 13.84 16.89 -12.10
CA LEU A 218 13.19 15.62 -12.40
C LEU A 218 12.86 15.51 -13.88
N THR A 219 13.68 14.79 -14.62
CA THR A 219 13.42 14.52 -16.04
C THR A 219 12.51 13.32 -16.21
N ARG A 220 11.80 13.22 -17.34
CA ARG A 220 11.02 12.02 -17.71
C ARG A 220 11.90 10.77 -17.75
N LYS A 221 13.14 10.87 -18.25
CA LYS A 221 14.10 9.75 -18.29
C LYS A 221 14.39 9.24 -16.88
N LYS A 222 14.64 10.14 -15.93
CA LYS A 222 14.92 9.81 -14.53
C LYS A 222 13.73 9.12 -13.87
N MET A 223 12.51 9.64 -14.08
CA MET A 223 11.29 9.01 -13.57
C MET A 223 11.09 7.59 -14.13
N ARG A 224 11.31 7.39 -15.44
CA ARG A 224 11.22 6.05 -16.05
C ARG A 224 12.27 5.09 -15.49
N THR A 225 13.48 5.58 -15.20
CA THR A 225 14.51 4.75 -14.54
C THR A 225 14.03 4.30 -13.17
N TYR A 226 13.43 5.20 -12.36
CA TYR A 226 12.85 4.85 -11.06
C TYR A 226 11.68 3.88 -11.19
N ALA A 227 10.83 4.06 -12.19
CA ALA A 227 9.72 3.16 -12.46
C ALA A 227 10.18 1.73 -12.74
N PHE A 228 11.15 1.55 -13.65
CA PHE A 228 11.72 0.23 -13.93
C PHE A 228 12.47 -0.34 -12.73
N PHE A 229 13.21 0.47 -11.99
CA PHE A 229 13.85 0.04 -10.74
C PHE A 229 12.81 -0.52 -9.77
N ASN A 230 11.71 0.20 -9.51
CA ASN A 230 10.64 -0.24 -8.61
C ASN A 230 10.00 -1.56 -9.04
N MET A 231 9.72 -1.71 -10.35
CA MET A 231 9.13 -2.94 -10.88
C MET A 231 10.05 -4.15 -10.75
N LEU A 232 11.36 -3.96 -10.98
CA LEU A 232 12.33 -5.05 -11.04
C LEU A 232 12.88 -5.45 -9.67
N THR A 233 12.98 -4.52 -8.72
CA THR A 233 13.54 -4.80 -7.39
C THR A 233 12.54 -5.31 -6.37
N ASP A 234 11.26 -5.39 -6.73
CA ASP A 234 10.23 -5.94 -5.86
C ASP A 234 10.09 -7.47 -6.02
N PRO A 235 10.56 -8.28 -5.06
CA PRO A 235 10.46 -9.72 -5.17
C PRO A 235 9.02 -10.23 -5.23
N LEU A 236 8.05 -9.50 -4.62
CA LEU A 236 6.66 -9.92 -4.66
C LEU A 236 6.01 -9.72 -6.04
N ASN A 237 6.52 -8.84 -6.90
CA ASN A 237 6.06 -8.75 -8.28
C ASN A 237 6.26 -10.07 -9.03
N TYR A 238 7.41 -10.73 -8.84
CA TYR A 238 7.70 -12.03 -9.47
C TYR A 238 6.79 -13.14 -8.91
N TYR A 239 6.57 -13.17 -7.61
CA TYR A 239 5.64 -14.12 -6.99
C TYR A 239 4.20 -13.87 -7.44
N ALA A 240 3.78 -12.61 -7.55
CA ALA A 240 2.46 -12.23 -8.02
C ALA A 240 2.25 -12.66 -9.47
N PHE A 241 3.20 -12.35 -10.35
CA PHE A 241 3.16 -12.77 -11.74
C PHE A 241 3.11 -14.30 -11.87
N LYS A 242 3.97 -15.02 -11.13
CA LYS A 242 3.95 -16.47 -11.10
C LYS A 242 2.63 -17.02 -10.59
N SER A 243 2.07 -16.46 -9.50
CA SER A 243 0.80 -16.88 -8.92
C SER A 243 -0.36 -16.74 -9.90
N VAL A 244 -0.44 -15.61 -10.61
CA VAL A 244 -1.50 -15.33 -11.57
C VAL A 244 -1.35 -16.19 -12.83
N PHE A 245 -0.22 -16.11 -13.50
CA PHE A 245 -0.08 -16.70 -14.85
C PHE A 245 0.31 -18.17 -14.81
N TYR A 246 1.21 -18.59 -13.96
CA TYR A 246 1.65 -19.99 -13.93
C TYR A 246 0.82 -20.84 -12.96
N ASP A 247 0.75 -20.44 -11.69
CA ASP A 247 0.10 -21.29 -10.69
C ASP A 247 -1.42 -21.34 -10.90
N TYR A 248 -2.08 -20.22 -11.19
CA TYR A 248 -3.51 -20.20 -11.42
C TYR A 248 -3.89 -20.61 -12.84
N ILE A 249 -3.46 -19.88 -13.88
CA ILE A 249 -3.91 -20.15 -15.26
C ILE A 249 -3.45 -21.54 -15.70
N ILE A 250 -2.18 -21.86 -15.59
CA ILE A 250 -1.64 -23.12 -16.12
C ILE A 250 -1.92 -24.29 -15.17
N LYS A 251 -1.59 -24.15 -13.87
CA LYS A 251 -1.68 -25.27 -12.91
C LYS A 251 -3.01 -25.39 -12.19
N GLY A 252 -3.90 -24.37 -12.23
CA GLY A 252 -5.19 -24.37 -11.54
C GLY A 252 -5.09 -24.27 -10.01
N ARG A 253 -3.96 -23.80 -9.48
CA ARG A 253 -3.77 -23.59 -8.05
C ARG A 253 -4.39 -22.26 -7.63
N GLY A 254 -5.19 -22.24 -6.56
CA GLY A 254 -5.79 -21.01 -6.05
C GLY A 254 -4.81 -20.10 -5.30
N ALA A 255 -3.77 -20.70 -4.72
CA ALA A 255 -2.71 -19.99 -4.02
C ALA A 255 -1.38 -20.73 -4.18
N ALA A 256 -0.28 -20.00 -4.01
CA ALA A 256 1.09 -20.52 -4.01
C ALA A 256 1.85 -20.01 -2.80
N ASP A 257 2.79 -20.81 -2.30
CA ASP A 257 3.67 -20.39 -1.22
C ASP A 257 4.71 -19.39 -1.73
N ILE A 258 5.03 -18.43 -0.88
CA ILE A 258 6.18 -17.55 -1.08
C ILE A 258 7.36 -18.04 -0.24
N LYS A 259 8.56 -17.75 -0.73
CA LYS A 259 9.80 -18.10 -0.01
C LYS A 259 10.52 -16.83 0.38
N MET A 260 10.66 -16.61 1.69
CA MET A 260 11.55 -15.61 2.25
C MET A 260 12.96 -16.21 2.43
N ILE A 261 13.97 -15.38 2.42
CA ILE A 261 15.37 -15.77 2.69
C ILE A 261 15.45 -16.24 4.15
N LYS A 262 15.89 -17.48 4.36
CA LYS A 262 16.09 -18.02 5.72
C LYS A 262 17.42 -17.52 6.27
N LEU A 263 17.40 -16.67 7.29
CA LEU A 263 18.58 -16.23 8.03
C LEU A 263 18.92 -17.17 9.18
N SER A 264 17.89 -17.80 9.78
CA SER A 264 18.04 -18.86 10.78
C SER A 264 16.82 -19.80 10.76
N LYS A 265 16.75 -20.78 11.68
CA LYS A 265 15.59 -21.66 11.84
C LYS A 265 14.29 -20.88 12.13
N ARG A 266 14.39 -19.74 12.83
CA ARG A 266 13.25 -18.95 13.30
C ARG A 266 13.10 -17.62 12.57
N LEU A 267 14.15 -17.14 11.86
CA LEU A 267 14.20 -15.83 11.26
C LEU A 267 14.25 -15.92 9.74
N LYS A 268 13.28 -15.30 9.08
CA LYS A 268 13.21 -15.13 7.62
C LYS A 268 13.25 -13.65 7.27
N TYR A 269 13.69 -13.35 6.08
CA TYR A 269 13.92 -11.97 5.61
C TYR A 269 13.45 -11.79 4.16
N LEU A 270 12.86 -10.63 3.86
CA LEU A 270 12.55 -10.21 2.50
C LEU A 270 12.83 -8.71 2.35
N PRO A 271 13.83 -8.31 1.56
CA PRO A 271 14.07 -6.90 1.24
C PRO A 271 13.22 -6.43 0.07
N ARG A 272 13.00 -5.12 0.00
CA ARG A 272 12.52 -4.39 -1.16
C ARG A 272 13.20 -3.04 -1.23
N PHE A 273 13.52 -2.61 -2.44
CA PHE A 273 14.00 -1.27 -2.72
C PHE A 273 13.02 -0.60 -3.65
N ARG A 274 12.68 0.68 -3.38
CA ARG A 274 11.84 1.47 -4.27
C ARG A 274 12.15 2.95 -4.18
N PHE A 275 11.91 3.66 -5.27
CA PHE A 275 11.75 5.11 -5.23
C PHE A 275 10.29 5.44 -4.91
N GLU A 276 10.09 6.34 -3.94
CA GLU A 276 8.81 6.86 -3.50
C GLU A 276 8.77 8.36 -3.80
N TYR A 277 7.68 8.83 -4.38
CA TYR A 277 7.53 10.25 -4.67
C TYR A 277 6.92 10.95 -3.45
N THR A 278 7.53 12.07 -3.07
CA THR A 278 7.15 12.88 -1.92
C THR A 278 6.88 14.32 -2.37
N PRO A 279 6.28 15.18 -1.54
CA PRO A 279 6.04 16.57 -1.90
C PRO A 279 7.32 17.41 -2.09
N TYR A 280 8.48 16.87 -1.80
CA TYR A 280 9.79 17.56 -1.94
C TYR A 280 10.77 16.84 -2.89
N GLY A 281 10.35 15.73 -3.49
CA GLY A 281 11.11 14.99 -4.48
C GLY A 281 11.12 13.47 -4.22
N PRO A 282 11.73 12.68 -5.11
CA PRO A 282 11.84 11.24 -4.93
C PRO A 282 12.78 10.85 -3.78
N GLU A 283 12.36 9.88 -2.97
CA GLU A 283 13.18 9.22 -1.96
C GLU A 283 13.46 7.76 -2.34
N LEU A 284 14.68 7.30 -2.12
CA LEU A 284 15.01 5.89 -2.17
C LEU A 284 14.69 5.25 -0.81
N VAL A 285 13.81 4.27 -0.82
CA VAL A 285 13.31 3.56 0.37
C VAL A 285 13.84 2.14 0.39
N TYR A 286 14.50 1.77 1.47
CA TYR A 286 14.96 0.41 1.79
C TYR A 286 13.96 -0.22 2.75
N GLN A 287 13.09 -1.09 2.25
CA GLN A 287 12.11 -1.81 3.07
C GLN A 287 12.65 -3.18 3.45
N ASN A 288 12.69 -3.45 4.74
CA ASN A 288 13.20 -4.71 5.28
C ASN A 288 12.09 -5.37 6.09
N TYR A 289 11.68 -6.57 5.66
CA TYR A 289 10.70 -7.38 6.36
C TYR A 289 11.38 -8.58 6.99
N PHE A 290 11.26 -8.69 8.29
CA PHE A 290 11.75 -9.82 9.07
C PHE A 290 10.55 -10.58 9.62
N LYS A 291 10.52 -11.90 9.41
CA LYS A 291 9.54 -12.77 10.03
C LYS A 291 10.25 -13.63 11.06
N LEU A 292 10.02 -13.33 12.33
CA LEU A 292 10.53 -14.07 13.48
C LEU A 292 9.39 -14.96 14.01
N ASP A 293 9.47 -16.26 13.72
CA ASP A 293 8.37 -17.21 13.95
C ASP A 293 7.07 -16.70 13.31
N SER A 294 6.09 -16.31 14.13
CA SER A 294 4.81 -15.77 13.68
C SER A 294 4.75 -14.24 13.63
N LYS A 295 5.76 -13.53 14.13
CA LYS A 295 5.79 -12.06 14.16
C LYS A 295 6.38 -11.50 12.88
N LEU A 296 5.74 -10.50 12.30
CA LEU A 296 6.29 -9.73 11.20
C LEU A 296 6.80 -8.39 11.73
N ILE A 297 8.02 -8.04 11.36
CA ILE A 297 8.69 -6.79 11.70
C ILE A 297 9.08 -6.12 10.40
N GLN A 298 8.72 -4.87 10.25
CA GLN A 298 9.16 -4.02 9.14
C GLN A 298 10.11 -2.95 9.68
N LEU A 299 11.22 -2.77 8.99
CA LEU A 299 12.18 -1.70 9.25
C LEU A 299 12.55 -1.04 7.93
N ASN A 300 12.18 0.21 7.75
CA ASN A 300 12.46 0.98 6.55
C ASN A 300 13.43 2.11 6.87
N PHE A 301 14.30 2.36 5.91
CA PHE A 301 15.14 3.55 5.84
C PHE A 301 14.87 4.24 4.52
N SER A 302 14.75 5.55 4.52
CA SER A 302 14.68 6.31 3.27
C SER A 302 15.57 7.55 3.34
N HIS A 303 15.96 8.00 2.16
CA HIS A 303 16.67 9.26 1.99
C HIS A 303 16.33 9.86 0.63
N ALA A 304 16.39 11.19 0.54
CA ALA A 304 16.19 11.91 -0.72
C ALA A 304 17.18 11.44 -1.80
N ASP A 305 16.73 11.43 -3.05
CA ASP A 305 17.67 11.44 -4.19
C ASP A 305 18.53 12.68 -4.12
N GLY A 306 19.85 12.52 -4.31
CA GLY A 306 20.84 13.58 -4.08
C GLY A 306 20.71 14.84 -4.96
N SER A 307 19.71 14.89 -5.87
CA SER A 307 19.37 16.06 -6.68
C SER A 307 18.31 16.96 -6.01
N PHE A 308 17.74 16.52 -4.89
CA PHE A 308 16.64 17.20 -4.19
C PHE A 308 17.07 17.62 -2.79
N GLU A 309 16.20 18.37 -2.10
CA GLU A 309 16.45 18.77 -0.73
C GLU A 309 16.69 17.56 0.18
N PRO A 310 17.68 17.61 1.08
CA PRO A 310 17.99 16.50 1.96
C PRO A 310 16.78 16.09 2.79
N SER A 311 16.48 14.82 2.79
CA SER A 311 15.51 14.22 3.71
C SER A 311 15.94 12.82 4.09
N TRP A 312 15.47 12.34 5.23
CA TRP A 312 15.59 10.95 5.64
C TRP A 312 14.45 10.55 6.56
N ARG A 313 14.06 9.28 6.51
CA ARG A 313 13.07 8.69 7.42
C ARG A 313 13.56 7.33 7.92
N ILE A 314 13.19 7.02 9.15
CA ILE A 314 13.29 5.69 9.74
C ILE A 314 11.89 5.30 10.20
N TYR A 315 11.39 4.19 9.68
CA TYR A 315 10.07 3.65 10.02
C TYR A 315 10.21 2.24 10.55
N THR A 316 9.49 1.91 11.60
CA THR A 316 9.39 0.55 12.13
C THR A 316 7.94 0.20 12.42
N LYS A 317 7.57 -1.05 12.14
CA LYS A 317 6.27 -1.60 12.52
C LYS A 317 6.42 -3.05 12.93
N ILE A 318 5.78 -3.40 14.02
CA ILE A 318 5.73 -4.76 14.55
C ILE A 318 4.27 -5.16 14.62
N TRP A 319 3.92 -6.24 13.92
CA TRP A 319 2.55 -6.75 13.90
C TRP A 319 2.37 -7.93 14.84
N ASN A 320 1.14 -8.06 15.35
CA ASN A 320 0.65 -9.23 16.07
C ASN A 320 1.48 -9.55 17.32
N ILE A 321 1.75 -8.53 18.13
CA ILE A 321 2.27 -8.73 19.49
C ILE A 321 1.11 -9.25 20.33
N LYS A 322 1.03 -10.56 20.54
CA LYS A 322 -0.03 -11.18 21.33
C LYS A 322 0.27 -11.02 22.82
N THR A 323 -0.66 -10.47 23.58
CA THR A 323 -0.50 -10.21 25.01
C THR A 323 -1.38 -11.16 25.84
N PHE A 324 -2.59 -11.41 25.35
CA PHE A 324 -3.55 -12.37 25.91
C PHE A 324 -4.15 -13.21 24.79
N GLU A 325 -4.91 -14.23 25.13
CA GLU A 325 -5.48 -15.17 24.16
C GLU A 325 -6.24 -14.46 23.04
N ASN A 326 -7.08 -13.49 23.40
CA ASN A 326 -7.95 -12.76 22.48
C ASN A 326 -7.50 -11.32 22.18
N LEU A 327 -6.34 -10.89 22.71
CA LEU A 327 -5.87 -9.51 22.59
C LEU A 327 -4.50 -9.46 21.97
N SER A 328 -4.39 -8.73 20.87
CA SER A 328 -3.11 -8.49 20.20
C SER A 328 -2.91 -7.00 19.88
N PHE A 329 -1.65 -6.60 19.83
CA PHE A 329 -1.24 -5.25 19.51
C PHE A 329 -0.34 -5.26 18.27
N SER A 330 -0.35 -4.13 17.56
CA SER A 330 0.69 -3.78 16.61
C SER A 330 1.18 -2.38 16.95
N LEU A 331 2.48 -2.16 16.83
CA LEU A 331 3.09 -0.88 17.10
C LEU A 331 3.79 -0.40 15.83
N SER A 332 3.48 0.80 15.37
CA SER A 332 4.25 1.50 14.35
C SER A 332 4.79 2.82 14.89
N GLY A 333 5.99 3.16 14.41
CA GLY A 333 6.60 4.44 14.72
C GLY A 333 7.53 4.85 13.61
N GLN A 334 7.60 6.15 13.36
CA GLN A 334 8.60 6.71 12.46
C GLN A 334 9.12 8.03 12.99
N ILE A 335 10.33 8.33 12.56
CA ILE A 335 10.97 9.64 12.72
C ILE A 335 11.51 10.06 11.36
N TRP A 336 11.48 11.34 11.10
CA TRP A 336 11.99 11.90 9.86
C TRP A 336 12.65 13.26 10.09
N ASN A 337 13.55 13.61 9.19
CA ASN A 337 13.96 14.96 8.93
C ASN A 337 13.67 15.25 7.46
N GLN A 338 12.88 16.24 7.18
CA GLN A 338 12.43 16.59 5.83
C GLN A 338 12.32 18.11 5.69
N PRO A 339 12.32 18.65 4.47
CA PRO A 339 12.07 20.06 4.27
C PRO A 339 10.79 20.49 4.98
N LEU A 340 10.85 21.61 5.72
CA LEU A 340 9.66 22.22 6.29
C LEU A 340 8.79 22.74 5.15
N ILE A 341 7.68 22.08 4.94
CA ILE A 341 6.68 22.44 3.96
C ILE A 341 5.54 23.08 4.74
N ASP A 342 5.33 24.37 4.54
CA ASP A 342 4.11 25.01 5.00
C ASP A 342 3.03 24.78 3.95
N PHE A 343 2.25 23.71 4.13
CA PHE A 343 1.15 23.37 3.24
C PHE A 343 0.02 24.42 3.24
N PHE A 344 0.05 25.37 4.16
CA PHE A 344 -1.05 26.32 4.38
C PHE A 344 -0.65 27.79 4.21
N LYS A 345 0.63 28.12 4.14
CA LYS A 345 1.12 29.49 4.21
C LYS A 345 2.16 29.93 3.18
N GLY A 346 2.71 29.04 2.35
CA GLY A 346 3.84 29.44 1.51
C GLY A 346 3.95 28.74 0.16
N ASP A 347 4.40 29.51 -0.83
CA ASP A 347 4.62 29.06 -2.21
C ASP A 347 6.03 28.50 -2.46
N ARG A 348 6.88 28.43 -1.44
CA ARG A 348 8.27 28.01 -1.57
C ARG A 348 8.65 27.01 -0.48
N LEU A 349 9.51 26.06 -0.83
CA LEU A 349 10.25 25.26 0.16
C LEU A 349 10.96 26.23 1.10
N GLN A 350 10.60 26.14 2.36
CA GLN A 350 11.44 26.79 3.35
C GLN A 350 12.76 25.99 3.39
N GLN A 351 13.88 26.68 3.28
CA GLN A 351 15.22 26.08 3.35
C GLN A 351 15.54 25.44 4.71
N SER A 352 14.60 25.44 5.64
CA SER A 352 14.74 24.85 6.97
C SER A 352 14.26 23.41 6.99
N GLN A 353 15.00 22.56 7.68
CA GLN A 353 14.68 21.15 7.92
C GLN A 353 13.80 21.00 9.16
N GLY A 354 12.80 20.13 9.09
CA GLY A 354 11.89 19.83 10.19
C GLY A 354 12.03 18.40 10.68
N LEU A 355 12.35 18.25 11.96
CA LEU A 355 12.29 16.96 12.63
C LEU A 355 10.83 16.64 13.00
N GLY A 356 10.36 15.49 12.57
CA GLY A 356 9.01 15.04 12.87
C GLY A 356 8.98 13.58 13.31
N SER A 357 7.82 13.18 13.84
CA SER A 357 7.61 11.82 14.30
C SER A 357 6.14 11.41 14.22
N GLU A 358 5.92 10.10 14.18
CA GLU A 358 4.61 9.48 14.28
C GLU A 358 4.71 8.23 15.16
N ILE A 359 3.67 7.97 15.94
CA ILE A 359 3.50 6.72 16.67
C ILE A 359 2.03 6.32 16.61
N ILE A 360 1.77 5.06 16.23
CA ILE A 360 0.42 4.49 16.18
C ILE A 360 0.43 3.12 16.84
N VAL A 361 -0.51 2.92 17.76
CA VAL A 361 -0.80 1.63 18.38
C VAL A 361 -2.10 1.11 17.80
N THR A 362 -2.05 -0.12 17.29
CA THR A 362 -3.25 -0.85 16.85
C THR A 362 -3.56 -1.94 17.86
N THR A 363 -4.78 -1.97 18.36
CA THR A 363 -5.29 -3.00 19.29
C THR A 363 -6.32 -3.82 18.54
N ASN A 364 -6.23 -5.15 18.63
CA ASN A 364 -7.24 -6.06 18.10
C ASN A 364 -7.74 -6.96 19.25
N TYR A 365 -9.06 -7.05 19.37
CA TYR A 365 -9.74 -7.93 20.31
C TYR A 365 -10.58 -8.95 19.52
N ASP A 366 -10.25 -10.23 19.67
CA ASP A 366 -10.88 -11.32 18.93
C ASP A 366 -12.06 -11.88 19.74
N VAL A 367 -13.24 -11.87 19.14
CA VAL A 367 -14.47 -12.45 19.72
C VAL A 367 -14.59 -13.93 19.32
N ILE A 368 -14.25 -14.23 18.07
CA ILE A 368 -14.24 -15.58 17.50
C ILE A 368 -12.83 -15.87 16.99
N THR A 369 -12.26 -16.99 17.40
CA THR A 369 -10.84 -17.37 17.11
C THR A 369 -10.66 -18.71 16.42
N ASN A 370 -11.75 -19.38 16.02
CA ASN A 370 -11.72 -20.70 15.37
C ASN A 370 -11.23 -20.61 13.90
N GLU A 371 -11.81 -21.39 13.00
CA GLU A 371 -11.49 -21.36 11.56
C GLU A 371 -11.72 -19.98 10.92
N HIS A 372 -12.70 -19.22 11.45
CA HIS A 372 -12.96 -17.84 11.10
C HIS A 372 -12.59 -16.94 12.28
N LEU A 373 -11.96 -15.81 12.00
CA LEU A 373 -11.69 -14.79 12.99
C LEU A 373 -12.70 -13.65 12.81
N LEU A 374 -13.28 -13.20 13.93
CA LEU A 374 -14.09 -11.98 14.00
C LEU A 374 -13.73 -11.25 15.29
N GLY A 375 -13.60 -9.94 15.21
CA GLY A 375 -13.26 -9.13 16.36
C GLY A 375 -13.36 -7.63 16.08
N PHE A 376 -12.80 -6.86 16.98
CA PHE A 376 -12.72 -5.40 16.90
C PHE A 376 -11.27 -4.96 16.70
N THR A 377 -11.10 -3.86 16.00
CA THR A 377 -9.80 -3.19 15.82
C THR A 377 -9.92 -1.72 16.19
N MET A 378 -8.89 -1.20 16.83
CA MET A 378 -8.76 0.23 17.14
C MET A 378 -7.32 0.67 16.91
N GLN A 379 -7.14 1.81 16.25
CA GLN A 379 -5.86 2.44 16.04
C GLN A 379 -5.88 3.83 16.68
N VAL A 380 -4.90 4.10 17.52
CA VAL A 380 -4.73 5.40 18.16
C VAL A 380 -3.28 5.80 18.08
N GLY A 381 -3.03 7.06 17.74
CA GLY A 381 -1.69 7.58 17.59
C GLY A 381 -1.64 9.09 17.50
N TYR A 382 -0.44 9.58 17.33
CA TYR A 382 -0.17 10.98 17.08
C TYR A 382 0.91 11.12 16.01
N LYS A 383 0.73 12.11 15.15
CA LYS A 383 1.66 12.49 14.09
C LYS A 383 1.97 13.98 14.19
N SER A 384 3.24 14.36 14.07
CA SER A 384 3.66 15.74 13.87
C SER A 384 3.42 16.17 12.41
N SER A 385 3.44 17.49 12.14
CA SER A 385 3.34 17.99 10.77
C SER A 385 4.46 17.45 9.89
N GLY A 386 4.14 17.20 8.63
CA GLY A 386 5.06 16.66 7.62
C GLY A 386 4.46 15.52 6.83
N TYR A 387 5.16 15.07 5.80
CA TYR A 387 4.73 13.98 4.95
C TYR A 387 5.01 12.61 5.59
N SER A 388 3.97 11.81 5.68
CA SER A 388 3.98 10.39 5.98
C SER A 388 3.04 9.69 5.02
N LEU A 389 3.47 8.58 4.42
CA LEU A 389 2.72 7.86 3.40
C LEU A 389 1.32 7.47 3.89
N GLY A 390 0.29 7.96 3.21
CA GLY A 390 -1.10 7.64 3.49
C GLY A 390 -1.74 8.38 4.68
N GLU A 391 -0.99 9.24 5.37
CA GLU A 391 -1.45 9.99 6.53
C GLU A 391 -1.68 11.47 6.19
N GLN A 392 -2.44 12.16 7.05
CA GLN A 392 -2.65 13.62 6.91
C GLN A 392 -1.32 14.38 6.94
N LEU A 393 -1.27 15.52 6.26
CA LEU A 393 -0.06 16.36 6.21
C LEU A 393 0.16 17.15 7.49
N ASP A 394 -0.91 17.62 8.13
CA ASP A 394 -0.81 18.38 9.37
C ASP A 394 -0.60 17.45 10.58
N LYS A 395 -0.21 18.07 11.69
CA LYS A 395 -0.13 17.39 12.99
C LYS A 395 -1.53 17.02 13.48
N GLY A 396 -1.65 15.88 14.13
CA GLY A 396 -2.92 15.50 14.71
C GLY A 396 -2.95 14.14 15.36
N LEU A 397 -4.09 13.87 15.95
CA LEU A 397 -4.41 12.55 16.47
C LEU A 397 -4.83 11.64 15.31
N VAL A 398 -4.35 10.43 15.33
CA VAL A 398 -4.83 9.34 14.49
C VAL A 398 -5.80 8.51 15.33
N ALA A 399 -7.05 8.41 14.91
CA ALA A 399 -8.07 7.62 15.60
C ALA A 399 -8.93 6.89 14.57
N ARG A 400 -8.82 5.56 14.57
CA ARG A 400 -9.59 4.66 13.68
C ARG A 400 -10.15 3.51 14.50
N GLY A 401 -11.36 3.08 14.18
CA GLY A 401 -11.98 1.96 14.85
C GLY A 401 -12.85 1.15 13.91
N GLY A 402 -13.03 -0.14 14.18
CA GLY A 402 -13.84 -0.97 13.32
C GLY A 402 -13.82 -2.44 13.66
N LEU A 403 -14.17 -3.25 12.66
CA LEU A 403 -14.21 -4.70 12.74
C LEU A 403 -12.95 -5.29 12.10
N THR A 404 -12.45 -6.37 12.67
CA THR A 404 -11.40 -7.20 12.09
C THR A 404 -11.93 -8.61 11.88
N PHE A 405 -11.57 -9.22 10.76
CA PHE A 405 -11.98 -10.59 10.48
C PHE A 405 -11.00 -11.31 9.54
N LYS A 406 -11.17 -12.62 9.42
CA LYS A 406 -10.58 -13.48 8.41
C LYS A 406 -11.58 -14.57 8.06
N LEU A 407 -11.85 -14.76 6.78
CA LEU A 407 -12.73 -15.78 6.24
C LEU A 407 -11.93 -16.82 5.44
N GLY A 408 -12.13 -18.08 5.77
CA GLY A 408 -11.45 -19.20 5.10
C GLY A 408 -9.94 -19.25 5.39
N ASN A 409 -9.32 -20.35 4.98
CA ASN A 409 -7.87 -20.57 5.02
C ASN A 409 -7.24 -20.39 3.63
#